data_1fb9c110f8fa564e8c74fe054571a0d4
#
_entry.id   1fb9c110f8fa564e8c74fe054571a0d4
#
_cell.length_a   1.000
_cell.length_b   1.000
_cell.length_c   1.000
_cell.angle_alpha   90.00
_cell.angle_beta   90.00
_cell.angle_gamma   90.00
#
_symmetry.space_group_name_H-M   'P 1'
#
loop_
_entity.id
_entity.type
_entity.pdbx_description
1 polymer ?
#
loop_
_entity_poly.entity_id
_entity_poly.type
_entity_poly.pdbx_seq_one_letter_code
_entity_poly.pdbx_strand_id
1 'polypeptide(L)'
;MTEPVLSPAERFAKAKQKSISPEIQEFANLLKFPMDPFQEQACAALAKGRGVLVAAPTGAGKTIVGEFAIHLALAKAQKVFYTTPIKALSNQKYAELSKRYGPERVGLLTGDTNQNSDAQIVVMTTEVLRNMIYANSNSLISLGYVVMDEVHYLADRFRGAVWE
;
A
#
# COMPACT_ATOMS: atom_id res chain seq x y z
N MET A 1 18.03 6.36 -43.23
CA MET A 1 18.21 5.62 -41.95
C MET A 1 16.95 4.82 -41.72
N THR A 2 16.96 3.54 -42.00
CA THR A 2 15.83 2.63 -41.77
C THR A 2 15.81 2.26 -40.28
N GLU A 3 14.71 2.59 -39.60
CA GLU A 3 14.50 2.10 -38.24
C GLU A 3 14.56 0.56 -38.21
N PRO A 4 15.23 -0.03 -37.21
CA PRO A 4 15.31 -1.50 -37.12
C PRO A 4 13.91 -2.08 -36.92
N VAL A 5 13.53 -3.02 -37.76
CA VAL A 5 12.25 -3.76 -37.68
C VAL A 5 12.29 -4.64 -36.45
N LEU A 6 11.59 -4.22 -35.40
CA LEU A 6 11.48 -4.96 -34.16
C LEU A 6 10.80 -6.32 -34.39
N SER A 7 11.33 -7.37 -33.77
CA SER A 7 10.72 -8.69 -33.76
C SER A 7 9.32 -8.66 -33.11
N PRO A 8 8.44 -9.63 -33.37
CA PRO A 8 7.13 -9.72 -32.71
C PRO A 8 7.22 -9.72 -31.18
N ALA A 9 8.22 -10.34 -30.59
CA ALA A 9 8.47 -10.35 -29.15
C ALA A 9 8.84 -8.96 -28.61
N GLU A 10 9.70 -8.22 -29.33
CA GLU A 10 10.09 -6.86 -28.97
C GLU A 10 8.94 -5.85 -29.15
N ARG A 11 8.07 -6.05 -30.16
CA ARG A 11 6.84 -5.27 -30.32
C ARG A 11 5.87 -5.49 -29.17
N PHE A 12 5.72 -6.76 -28.75
CA PHE A 12 4.87 -7.10 -27.61
C PHE A 12 5.44 -6.53 -26.30
N ALA A 13 6.75 -6.64 -26.07
CA ALA A 13 7.42 -6.05 -24.91
C ALA A 13 7.28 -4.51 -24.88
N LYS A 14 7.47 -3.84 -26.02
CA LYS A 14 7.27 -2.39 -26.14
C LYS A 14 5.80 -1.98 -25.96
N ALA A 15 4.85 -2.77 -26.47
CA ALA A 15 3.43 -2.52 -26.27
C ALA A 15 3.04 -2.71 -24.79
N LYS A 16 3.58 -3.75 -24.11
CA LYS A 16 3.41 -3.98 -22.70
C LYS A 16 4.01 -2.84 -21.85
N GLN A 17 5.22 -2.36 -22.20
CA GLN A 17 5.83 -1.20 -21.54
C GLN A 17 5.02 0.09 -21.72
N LYS A 18 4.42 0.31 -22.90
CA LYS A 18 3.58 1.49 -23.20
C LYS A 18 2.23 1.47 -22.44
N SER A 19 1.79 0.32 -21.94
CA SER A 19 0.56 0.16 -21.16
C SER A 19 0.76 0.29 -19.65
N ILE A 20 2.01 0.35 -19.18
CA ILE A 20 2.35 0.52 -17.77
C ILE A 20 2.39 2.01 -17.45
N SER A 21 1.66 2.45 -16.42
CA SER A 21 1.66 3.85 -16.01
C SER A 21 3.04 4.29 -15.50
N PRO A 22 3.41 5.58 -15.64
CA PRO A 22 4.70 6.09 -15.17
C PRO A 22 4.96 5.78 -13.70
N GLU A 23 3.93 5.87 -12.86
CA GLU A 23 4.04 5.60 -11.42
C GLU A 23 4.45 4.15 -11.13
N ILE A 24 3.96 3.20 -11.92
CA ILE A 24 4.33 1.79 -11.77
C ILE A 24 5.78 1.59 -12.21
N GLN A 25 6.22 2.26 -13.28
CA GLN A 25 7.61 2.17 -13.74
C GLN A 25 8.58 2.76 -12.71
N GLU A 26 8.26 3.92 -12.15
CA GLU A 26 9.04 4.55 -11.09
C GLU A 26 9.15 3.64 -9.87
N PHE A 27 8.02 3.08 -9.43
CA PHE A 27 8.01 2.15 -8.30
C PHE A 27 8.78 0.87 -8.60
N ALA A 28 8.62 0.27 -9.78
CA ALA A 28 9.36 -0.93 -10.19
C ALA A 28 10.89 -0.71 -10.18
N ASN A 29 11.34 0.48 -10.55
CA ASN A 29 12.76 0.84 -10.51
C ASN A 29 13.32 0.95 -9.07
N LEU A 30 12.46 1.15 -8.07
CA LEU A 30 12.86 1.14 -6.66
C LEU A 30 12.99 -0.27 -6.09
N LEU A 31 12.42 -1.27 -6.74
CA LEU A 31 12.50 -2.66 -6.33
C LEU A 31 13.81 -3.29 -6.80
N LYS A 32 14.36 -4.20 -5.99
CA LYS A 32 15.57 -4.96 -6.33
C LYS A 32 15.29 -6.22 -7.14
N PHE A 33 14.05 -6.47 -7.48
CA PHE A 33 13.56 -7.66 -8.18
C PHE A 33 12.36 -7.29 -9.05
N PRO A 34 12.08 -8.05 -10.13
CA PRO A 34 10.90 -7.82 -10.96
C PRO A 34 9.61 -8.13 -10.19
N MET A 35 8.55 -7.39 -10.47
CA MET A 35 7.23 -7.69 -9.93
C MET A 35 6.63 -8.95 -10.57
N ASP A 36 5.92 -9.71 -9.76
CA ASP A 36 5.10 -10.83 -10.24
C ASP A 36 3.87 -10.31 -11.02
N PRO A 37 3.29 -11.12 -11.95
CA PRO A 37 2.13 -10.70 -12.74
C PRO A 37 0.94 -10.22 -11.90
N PHE A 38 0.66 -10.85 -10.75
CA PHE A 38 -0.43 -10.40 -9.88
C PHE A 38 -0.14 -9.06 -9.21
N GLN A 39 1.12 -8.78 -8.87
CA GLN A 39 1.55 -7.49 -8.33
C GLN A 39 1.41 -6.39 -9.39
N GLU A 40 1.87 -6.62 -10.63
CA GLU A 40 1.69 -5.70 -11.75
C GLU A 40 0.20 -5.38 -11.97
N GLN A 41 -0.66 -6.40 -11.98
CA GLN A 41 -2.09 -6.23 -12.17
C GLN A 41 -2.75 -5.44 -11.04
N ALA A 42 -2.39 -5.73 -9.79
CA ALA A 42 -2.88 -5.03 -8.61
C ALA A 42 -2.44 -3.56 -8.61
N CYS A 43 -1.16 -3.27 -8.89
CA CYS A 43 -0.63 -1.92 -9.01
C CYS A 43 -1.32 -1.14 -10.14
N ALA A 44 -1.56 -1.78 -11.29
CA ALA A 44 -2.28 -1.15 -12.40
C ALA A 44 -3.73 -0.78 -12.04
N ALA A 45 -4.42 -1.59 -11.23
CA ALA A 45 -5.75 -1.28 -10.73
C ALA A 45 -5.73 -0.11 -9.74
N LEU A 46 -4.78 -0.10 -8.80
CA LEU A 46 -4.58 1.01 -7.86
C LEU A 46 -4.26 2.33 -8.55
N ALA A 47 -3.38 2.32 -9.55
CA ALA A 47 -3.03 3.52 -10.33
C ALA A 47 -4.25 4.13 -11.03
N LYS A 48 -5.24 3.30 -11.39
CA LYS A 48 -6.54 3.72 -11.94
C LYS A 48 -7.57 4.14 -10.89
N GLY A 49 -7.18 4.22 -9.62
CA GLY A 49 -8.07 4.61 -8.52
C GLY A 49 -9.07 3.52 -8.10
N ARG A 50 -8.80 2.26 -8.40
CA ARG A 50 -9.66 1.14 -8.00
C ARG A 50 -9.22 0.56 -6.65
N GLY A 51 -10.19 0.10 -5.87
CA GLY A 51 -9.91 -0.77 -4.72
C GLY A 51 -9.38 -2.13 -5.18
N VAL A 52 -8.44 -2.70 -4.43
CA VAL A 52 -7.78 -3.97 -4.78
C VAL A 52 -7.78 -4.89 -3.56
N LEU A 53 -8.24 -6.12 -3.76
CA LEU A 53 -8.06 -7.20 -2.80
C LEU A 53 -7.02 -8.19 -3.34
N VAL A 54 -5.95 -8.39 -2.60
CA VAL A 54 -4.87 -9.31 -2.97
C VAL A 54 -5.00 -10.60 -2.15
N ALA A 55 -5.43 -11.66 -2.80
CA ALA A 55 -5.48 -13.00 -2.23
C ALA A 55 -4.34 -13.85 -2.83
N ALA A 56 -3.26 -14.02 -2.07
CA ALA A 56 -2.10 -14.81 -2.47
C ALA A 56 -1.50 -15.52 -1.25
N PRO A 57 -0.80 -16.64 -1.41
CA PRO A 57 -0.16 -17.37 -0.31
C PRO A 57 0.79 -16.48 0.51
N THR A 58 1.05 -16.89 1.74
CA THR A 58 2.07 -16.24 2.59
C THR A 58 3.43 -16.33 1.91
N GLY A 59 4.20 -15.23 1.93
CA GLY A 59 5.50 -15.16 1.24
C GLY A 59 5.43 -14.79 -0.24
N ALA A 60 4.23 -14.69 -0.84
CA ALA A 60 4.07 -14.30 -2.25
C ALA A 60 4.33 -12.81 -2.54
N GLY A 61 4.75 -12.02 -1.56
CA GLY A 61 5.07 -10.60 -1.77
C GLY A 61 3.85 -9.68 -1.87
N LYS A 62 2.74 -9.99 -1.20
CA LYS A 62 1.54 -9.13 -1.13
C LYS A 62 1.84 -7.71 -0.65
N THR A 63 2.81 -7.56 0.24
CA THR A 63 3.26 -6.29 0.81
C THR A 63 3.65 -5.25 -0.25
N ILE A 64 4.18 -5.69 -1.40
CA ILE A 64 4.56 -4.82 -2.52
C ILE A 64 3.39 -3.96 -2.99
N VAL A 65 2.19 -4.52 -3.04
CA VAL A 65 0.99 -3.79 -3.47
C VAL A 65 0.61 -2.70 -2.44
N GLY A 66 0.75 -3.00 -1.14
CA GLY A 66 0.57 -2.01 -0.07
C GLY A 66 1.62 -0.90 -0.12
N GLU A 67 2.87 -1.24 -0.41
CA GLU A 67 3.95 -0.27 -0.58
C GLU A 67 3.75 0.61 -1.82
N PHE A 68 3.17 0.06 -2.89
CA PHE A 68 2.79 0.86 -4.05
C PHE A 68 1.69 1.88 -3.71
N ALA A 69 0.72 1.52 -2.87
CA ALA A 69 -0.27 2.48 -2.37
C ALA A 69 0.38 3.63 -1.58
N ILE A 70 1.40 3.33 -0.76
CA ILE A 70 2.21 4.36 -0.09
C ILE A 70 2.91 5.26 -1.11
N HIS A 71 3.56 4.66 -2.12
CA HIS A 71 4.24 5.41 -3.19
C HIS A 71 3.28 6.38 -3.89
N LEU A 72 2.08 5.92 -4.26
CA LEU A 72 1.05 6.78 -4.89
C LEU A 72 0.59 7.91 -3.97
N ALA A 73 0.39 7.63 -2.69
CA ALA A 73 -0.02 8.64 -1.72
C ALA A 73 1.04 9.74 -1.57
N LEU A 74 2.32 9.35 -1.44
CA LEU A 74 3.44 10.29 -1.33
C LEU A 74 3.58 11.16 -2.59
N ALA A 75 3.45 10.56 -3.78
CA ALA A 75 3.51 11.28 -5.05
C ALA A 75 2.39 12.33 -5.20
N LYS A 76 1.23 12.09 -4.57
CA LYS A 76 0.06 12.99 -4.60
C LYS A 76 -0.04 13.91 -3.38
N ALA A 77 0.96 13.91 -2.50
CA ALA A 77 0.95 14.64 -1.22
C ALA A 77 -0.28 14.34 -0.36
N GLN A 78 -0.78 13.09 -0.41
CA GLN A 78 -1.91 12.59 0.37
C GLN A 78 -1.45 11.75 1.55
N LYS A 79 -2.30 11.60 2.56
CA LYS A 79 -2.07 10.66 3.66
C LYS A 79 -2.40 9.23 3.22
N VAL A 80 -1.68 8.27 3.79
CA VAL A 80 -1.97 6.84 3.70
C VAL A 80 -2.02 6.23 5.10
N PHE A 81 -3.08 5.49 5.38
CA PHE A 81 -3.19 4.70 6.60
C PHE A 81 -2.86 3.24 6.29
N TYR A 82 -1.91 2.70 7.02
CA TYR A 82 -1.54 1.29 6.95
C TYR A 82 -2.06 0.58 8.21
N THR A 83 -3.08 -0.24 8.04
CA THR A 83 -3.72 -0.89 9.18
C THR A 83 -3.32 -2.34 9.32
N THR A 84 -3.17 -2.78 10.55
CA THR A 84 -2.94 -4.17 10.93
C THR A 84 -3.93 -4.58 12.04
N PRO A 85 -4.23 -5.86 12.19
CA PRO A 85 -5.26 -6.29 13.15
C PRO A 85 -4.83 -6.22 14.62
N ILE A 86 -3.53 -6.20 14.90
CA ILE A 86 -2.99 -6.21 16.25
C ILE A 86 -1.81 -5.27 16.44
N LYS A 87 -1.62 -4.77 17.65
CA LYS A 87 -0.55 -3.82 18.01
C LYS A 87 0.86 -4.33 17.66
N ALA A 88 1.15 -5.61 17.89
CA ALA A 88 2.46 -6.17 17.60
C ALA A 88 2.84 -6.04 16.12
N LEU A 89 1.89 -6.31 15.21
CA LEU A 89 2.09 -6.14 13.77
C LEU A 89 2.19 -4.66 13.37
N SER A 90 1.43 -3.78 14.04
CA SER A 90 1.56 -2.33 13.83
C SER A 90 2.96 -1.85 14.21
N ASN A 91 3.49 -2.25 15.35
CA ASN A 91 4.85 -1.89 15.79
C ASN A 91 5.92 -2.39 14.82
N GLN A 92 5.79 -3.63 14.35
CA GLN A 92 6.71 -4.22 13.37
C GLN A 92 6.68 -3.43 12.06
N LYS A 93 5.49 -3.15 11.55
CA LYS A 93 5.32 -2.39 10.28
C LYS A 93 5.81 -0.95 10.42
N TYR A 94 5.55 -0.30 11.56
CA TYR A 94 6.08 1.03 11.85
C TYR A 94 7.60 1.07 11.78
N ALA A 95 8.28 0.10 12.42
CA ALA A 95 9.74 0.02 12.39
C ALA A 95 10.28 -0.19 10.97
N GLU A 96 9.63 -1.07 10.19
CA GLU A 96 9.99 -1.34 8.80
C GLU A 96 9.83 -0.09 7.92
N LEU A 97 8.68 0.58 7.99
CA LEU A 97 8.40 1.76 7.18
C LEU A 97 9.23 2.97 7.61
N SER A 98 9.49 3.15 8.91
CA SER A 98 10.37 4.20 9.43
C SER A 98 11.80 4.05 8.92
N LYS A 99 12.30 2.81 8.85
CA LYS A 99 13.62 2.53 8.28
C LYS A 99 13.68 2.86 6.78
N ARG A 100 12.59 2.67 6.05
CA ARG A 100 12.52 2.87 4.60
C ARG A 100 12.27 4.31 4.19
N TYR A 101 11.35 5.00 4.87
CA TYR A 101 10.87 6.34 4.48
C TYR A 101 11.36 7.47 5.38
N GLY A 102 12.00 7.15 6.50
CA GLY A 102 12.40 8.09 7.54
C GLY A 102 11.36 8.19 8.66
N PRO A 103 11.79 8.26 9.93
CA PRO A 103 10.89 8.30 11.08
C PRO A 103 10.01 9.57 11.12
N GLU A 104 10.44 10.64 10.48
CA GLU A 104 9.70 11.89 10.38
C GLU A 104 8.46 11.79 9.47
N ARG A 105 8.45 10.82 8.56
CA ARG A 105 7.33 10.59 7.61
C ARG A 105 6.36 9.52 8.06
N VAL A 106 6.67 8.81 9.13
CA VAL A 106 5.88 7.67 9.58
C VAL A 106 5.38 7.91 11.00
N GLY A 107 4.09 7.71 11.20
CA GLY A 107 3.43 7.76 12.50
C GLY A 107 2.94 6.39 12.95
N LEU A 108 2.66 6.25 14.24
CA LEU A 108 2.10 5.06 14.87
C LEU A 108 0.93 5.44 15.76
N LEU A 109 -0.23 4.85 15.50
CA LEU A 109 -1.45 4.98 16.29
C LEU A 109 -1.96 3.61 16.72
N THR A 110 -1.91 3.34 18.00
CA THR A 110 -2.53 2.17 18.62
C THR A 110 -3.39 2.61 19.80
N GLY A 111 -4.07 1.69 20.47
CA GLY A 111 -4.95 2.06 21.59
C GLY A 111 -4.24 2.80 22.73
N ASP A 112 -2.94 2.66 22.86
CA ASP A 112 -2.11 3.23 23.93
C ASP A 112 -0.90 4.03 23.44
N THR A 113 -0.70 4.14 22.14
CA THR A 113 0.44 4.84 21.54
C THR A 113 -0.04 5.84 20.50
N ASN A 114 0.39 7.10 20.63
CA ASN A 114 0.19 8.13 19.64
C ASN A 114 1.54 8.80 19.37
N GLN A 115 2.14 8.48 18.25
CA GLN A 115 3.44 9.01 17.83
C GLN A 115 3.34 9.51 16.40
N ASN A 116 3.64 10.80 16.17
CA ASN A 116 3.66 11.45 14.87
C ASN A 116 2.39 11.20 14.03
N SER A 117 1.21 11.38 14.64
CA SER A 117 -0.08 11.09 14.00
C SER A 117 -0.41 11.96 12.78
N ASP A 118 0.32 13.06 12.58
CA ASP A 118 0.15 13.95 11.42
C ASP A 118 1.05 13.58 10.24
N ALA A 119 1.87 12.54 10.37
CA ALA A 119 2.71 12.03 9.28
C ALA A 119 1.89 11.65 8.05
N GLN A 120 2.54 11.65 6.88
CA GLN A 120 1.89 11.20 5.65
C GLN A 120 1.58 9.68 5.66
N ILE A 121 2.44 8.89 6.28
CA ILE A 121 2.25 7.45 6.46
C ILE A 121 1.92 7.22 7.93
N VAL A 122 0.72 6.73 8.23
CA VAL A 122 0.35 6.40 9.61
C VAL A 122 0.01 4.92 9.71
N VAL A 123 0.81 4.22 10.50
CA VAL A 123 0.54 2.81 10.84
C VAL A 123 -0.39 2.78 12.04
N MET A 124 -1.42 1.96 11.98
CA MET A 124 -2.40 1.87 13.06
C MET A 124 -3.05 0.49 13.14
N THR A 125 -3.71 0.22 14.25
CA THR A 125 -4.59 -0.95 14.31
C THR A 125 -5.91 -0.65 13.58
N THR A 126 -6.52 -1.68 13.02
CA THR A 126 -7.82 -1.55 12.32
C THR A 126 -8.89 -0.97 13.25
N GLU A 127 -8.85 -1.30 14.54
CA GLU A 127 -9.75 -0.74 15.55
C GLU A 127 -9.63 0.78 15.68
N VAL A 128 -8.40 1.32 15.64
CA VAL A 128 -8.18 2.77 15.68
C VAL A 128 -8.81 3.43 14.45
N LEU A 129 -8.61 2.87 13.26
CA LEU A 129 -9.25 3.40 12.04
C LEU A 129 -10.77 3.39 12.15
N ARG A 130 -11.37 2.30 12.62
CA ARG A 130 -12.83 2.23 12.86
C ARG A 130 -13.29 3.34 13.79
N ASN A 131 -12.60 3.53 14.91
CA ASN A 131 -12.96 4.58 15.88
C ASN A 131 -12.82 5.99 15.28
N MET A 132 -11.80 6.24 14.44
CA MET A 132 -11.65 7.51 13.71
C MET A 132 -12.79 7.77 12.74
N ILE A 133 -13.27 6.73 12.04
CA ILE A 133 -14.42 6.82 11.13
C ILE A 133 -15.69 7.18 11.91
N TYR A 134 -15.97 6.49 13.01
CA TYR A 134 -17.14 6.78 13.85
C TYR A 134 -17.10 8.16 14.50
N ALA A 135 -15.91 8.65 14.84
CA ALA A 135 -15.73 9.98 15.42
C ALA A 135 -15.68 11.11 14.36
N ASN A 136 -15.81 10.81 13.08
CA ASN A 136 -15.61 11.76 11.98
C ASN A 136 -14.31 12.57 12.13
N SER A 137 -13.21 11.89 12.42
CA SER A 137 -11.92 12.52 12.69
C SER A 137 -11.44 13.39 11.52
N ASN A 138 -10.96 14.59 11.82
CA ASN A 138 -10.38 15.51 10.83
C ASN A 138 -9.17 14.91 10.10
N SER A 139 -8.48 13.93 10.69
CA SER A 139 -7.37 13.21 10.08
C SER A 139 -7.75 12.43 8.80
N LEU A 140 -9.05 12.21 8.58
CA LEU A 140 -9.57 11.56 7.38
C LEU A 140 -9.65 12.50 6.17
N ILE A 141 -9.60 13.82 6.35
CA ILE A 141 -9.83 14.79 5.27
C ILE A 141 -8.78 14.70 4.16
N SER A 142 -7.52 14.46 4.51
CA SER A 142 -6.41 14.35 3.54
C SER A 142 -6.04 12.90 3.20
N LEU A 143 -6.87 11.94 3.61
CA LEU A 143 -6.64 10.52 3.39
C LEU A 143 -6.86 10.16 1.92
N GLY A 144 -5.84 9.66 1.25
CA GLY A 144 -5.89 9.19 -0.13
C GLY A 144 -6.00 7.68 -0.25
N TYR A 145 -5.32 6.97 0.63
CA TYR A 145 -5.22 5.50 0.56
C TYR A 145 -5.33 4.86 1.94
N VAL A 146 -5.93 3.68 1.97
CA VAL A 146 -5.94 2.79 3.13
C VAL A 146 -5.42 1.43 2.70
N VAL A 147 -4.42 0.94 3.41
CA VAL A 147 -3.91 -0.42 3.26
C VAL A 147 -4.41 -1.23 4.46
N MET A 148 -5.18 -2.27 4.19
CA MET A 148 -5.67 -3.20 5.21
C MET A 148 -4.88 -4.50 5.10
N ASP A 149 -3.89 -4.68 5.97
CA ASP A 149 -3.03 -5.86 5.98
C ASP A 149 -3.64 -6.96 6.87
N GLU A 150 -3.27 -8.21 6.58
CA GLU A 150 -3.70 -9.38 7.34
C GLU A 150 -5.23 -9.53 7.44
N VAL A 151 -5.94 -9.27 6.33
CA VAL A 151 -7.43 -9.26 6.26
C VAL A 151 -8.06 -10.58 6.67
N HIS A 152 -7.30 -11.70 6.69
CA HIS A 152 -7.80 -13.00 7.15
C HIS A 152 -8.24 -13.01 8.63
N TYR A 153 -7.83 -12.02 9.43
CA TYR A 153 -8.35 -11.80 10.79
C TYR A 153 -9.86 -11.46 10.82
N LEU A 154 -10.47 -11.16 9.68
CA LEU A 154 -11.95 -11.08 9.55
C LEU A 154 -12.64 -12.35 10.03
N ALA A 155 -12.02 -13.51 9.84
CA ALA A 155 -12.56 -14.80 10.28
C ALA A 155 -12.41 -15.06 11.79
N ASP A 156 -11.72 -14.19 12.50
CA ASP A 156 -11.54 -14.32 13.96
C ASP A 156 -12.85 -13.96 14.69
N ARG A 157 -13.37 -14.90 15.47
CA ARG A 157 -14.63 -14.74 16.23
C ARG A 157 -14.63 -13.55 17.20
N PHE A 158 -13.47 -13.16 17.71
CA PHE A 158 -13.34 -12.09 18.70
C PHE A 158 -13.03 -10.73 18.09
N ARG A 159 -12.57 -10.68 16.85
CA ARG A 159 -12.11 -9.46 16.17
C ARG A 159 -12.82 -9.14 14.85
N GLY A 160 -13.65 -10.06 14.37
CA GLY A 160 -14.37 -9.90 13.10
C GLY A 160 -15.20 -8.61 13.03
N ALA A 161 -15.90 -8.27 14.12
CA ALA A 161 -16.73 -7.07 14.22
C ALA A 161 -15.97 -5.73 14.07
N VAL A 162 -14.64 -5.73 14.19
CA VAL A 162 -13.82 -4.53 13.98
C VAL A 162 -13.77 -4.12 12.49
N TRP A 163 -14.02 -5.09 11.60
CA TRP A 163 -13.91 -4.91 10.15
C TRP A 163 -15.23 -4.53 9.48
N GLU A 164 -16.34 -4.70 10.18
CA GLU A 164 -17.68 -4.31 9.72
C GLU A 164 -17.91 -2.80 9.85
#